data_0a3341ca3ff26afba894ed5eb2730dcf
#
_entry.id   0a3341ca3ff26afba894ed5eb2730dcf
#
_cell.length_a   1.000
_cell.length_b   1.000
_cell.length_c   1.000
_cell.angle_alpha   90.00
_cell.angle_beta   90.00
_cell.angle_gamma   90.00
#
_symmetry.space_group_name_H-M   'P 1'
#
loop_
_entity.id
_entity.type
_entity.pdbx_description
1 polymer ?
#
loop_
_entity_poly.entity_id
_entity_poly.type
_entity_poly.pdbx_seq_one_letter_code
_entity_poly.pdbx_strand_id
1 'polypeptide(L)'
;RKILERKDHRLFVVVGPCSIHDPVAGLDYARRLKALADEVGDTLQIIMRVYFEKPRTTVGWKGYINDPFMDDSFRVDIGMEKARQFLLDVAELGLPTGTEALDPISPQYYGDLITWTAIGARTAESQTHREMSSGLSTPVGFKNGTSGDLAVAVNAILSASKPHSFLGINSQGRVAVVRTKGNRHGHIVLRGGDGRPNYDTVSVAMVEQALTKAKLPST
;
A
#
# COMPACT_ATOMS: atom_id res chain seq x y z
N ARG A 1 -12.67 -3.84 0.60
CA ARG A 1 -13.68 -2.82 1.00
C ARG A 1 -14.72 -3.39 1.93
N LYS A 2 -15.41 -4.47 1.59
CA LYS A 2 -16.48 -5.06 2.42
C LYS A 2 -16.03 -5.36 3.86
N ILE A 3 -14.80 -5.86 4.05
CA ILE A 3 -14.22 -6.09 5.38
C ILE A 3 -14.09 -4.77 6.15
N LEU A 4 -13.54 -3.72 5.55
CA LEU A 4 -13.41 -2.40 6.18
C LEU A 4 -14.78 -1.76 6.48
N GLU A 5 -15.80 -2.08 5.71
CA GLU A 5 -17.19 -1.64 5.92
C GLU A 5 -17.97 -2.56 6.86
N ARG A 6 -17.33 -3.56 7.47
CA ARG A 6 -17.94 -4.58 8.37
C ARG A 6 -19.11 -5.36 7.72
N LYS A 7 -19.09 -5.50 6.39
CA LYS A 7 -20.04 -6.29 5.59
C LYS A 7 -19.53 -7.70 5.28
N ASP A 8 -18.30 -7.98 5.61
CA ASP A 8 -17.64 -9.27 5.48
C ASP A 8 -16.92 -9.53 6.81
N HIS A 9 -17.20 -10.67 7.44
CA HIS A 9 -16.72 -11.00 8.77
C HIS A 9 -15.23 -11.42 8.82
N ARG A 10 -14.64 -11.70 7.65
CA ARG A 10 -13.24 -12.13 7.57
C ARG A 10 -12.29 -11.03 7.99
N LEU A 11 -11.16 -11.46 8.49
CA LEU A 11 -9.99 -10.58 8.64
C LEU A 11 -9.16 -10.61 7.35
N PHE A 12 -8.63 -9.49 6.90
CA PHE A 12 -7.64 -9.52 5.83
C PHE A 12 -6.22 -9.52 6.39
N VAL A 13 -5.36 -10.34 5.79
CA VAL A 13 -3.96 -10.52 6.17
C VAL A 13 -3.08 -10.18 4.99
N VAL A 14 -2.24 -9.16 5.13
CA VAL A 14 -1.24 -8.79 4.12
C VAL A 14 0.08 -9.46 4.49
N VAL A 15 0.48 -10.48 3.73
CA VAL A 15 1.64 -11.31 4.03
C VAL A 15 2.45 -11.58 2.77
N GLY A 16 3.77 -11.62 2.90
CA GLY A 16 4.66 -11.88 1.78
C GLY A 16 6.11 -11.45 2.04
N PRO A 17 6.97 -11.57 1.05
CA PRO A 17 8.37 -11.17 1.17
C PRO A 17 8.52 -9.67 1.45
N CYS A 18 9.66 -9.27 2.00
CA CYS A 18 9.96 -7.86 2.27
C CYS A 18 9.92 -7.00 1.00
N SER A 19 10.41 -7.56 -0.11
CA SER A 19 10.30 -7.00 -1.46
C SER A 19 10.41 -8.11 -2.50
N ILE A 20 9.81 -7.90 -3.66
CA ILE A 20 10.04 -8.74 -4.82
C ILE A 20 11.36 -8.29 -5.46
N HIS A 21 12.33 -9.18 -5.57
CA HIS A 21 13.59 -8.97 -6.26
C HIS A 21 13.90 -10.12 -7.24
N ASP A 22 13.37 -11.30 -6.94
CA ASP A 22 13.40 -12.49 -7.79
C ASP A 22 11.97 -12.90 -8.12
N PRO A 23 11.51 -12.75 -9.37
CA PRO A 23 10.16 -13.09 -9.76
C PRO A 23 9.88 -14.60 -9.72
N VAL A 24 10.89 -15.44 -9.92
CA VAL A 24 10.73 -16.90 -9.87
C VAL A 24 10.43 -17.36 -8.45
N ALA A 25 11.25 -16.93 -7.49
CA ALA A 25 11.02 -17.20 -6.08
C ALA A 25 9.71 -16.56 -5.59
N GLY A 26 9.40 -15.36 -6.07
CA GLY A 26 8.15 -14.66 -5.77
C GLY A 26 6.91 -15.42 -6.24
N LEU A 27 6.93 -16.01 -7.43
CA LEU A 27 5.83 -16.81 -7.96
C LEU A 27 5.71 -18.19 -7.28
N ASP A 28 6.83 -18.81 -6.88
CA ASP A 28 6.77 -20.02 -6.06
C ASP A 28 6.09 -19.73 -4.72
N TYR A 29 6.47 -18.62 -4.06
CA TYR A 29 5.81 -18.14 -2.85
C TYR A 29 4.30 -17.91 -3.09
N ALA A 30 3.93 -17.25 -4.19
CA ALA A 30 2.54 -16.97 -4.53
C ALA A 30 1.70 -18.23 -4.68
N ARG A 31 2.21 -19.28 -5.34
CA ARG A 31 1.52 -20.58 -5.48
C ARG A 31 1.26 -21.26 -4.16
N ARG A 32 2.25 -21.27 -3.26
CA ARG A 32 2.10 -21.83 -1.90
C ARG A 32 1.11 -20.99 -1.07
N LEU A 33 1.20 -19.68 -1.17
CA LEU A 33 0.30 -18.78 -0.46
C LEU A 33 -1.15 -18.92 -0.98
N LYS A 34 -1.34 -19.15 -2.28
CA LYS A 34 -2.66 -19.40 -2.85
C LYS A 34 -3.30 -20.67 -2.30
N ALA A 35 -2.54 -21.75 -2.19
CA ALA A 35 -3.04 -22.99 -1.58
C ALA A 35 -3.52 -22.75 -0.14
N LEU A 36 -2.73 -22.04 0.68
CA LEU A 36 -3.13 -21.65 2.02
C LEU A 36 -4.36 -20.71 2.01
N ALA A 37 -4.41 -19.75 1.08
CA ALA A 37 -5.53 -18.81 0.98
C ALA A 37 -6.85 -19.51 0.67
N ASP A 38 -6.83 -20.59 -0.10
CA ASP A 38 -8.01 -21.40 -0.37
C ASP A 38 -8.46 -22.22 0.84
N GLU A 39 -7.51 -22.70 1.65
CA GLU A 39 -7.78 -23.46 2.87
C GLU A 39 -8.43 -22.60 3.96
N VAL A 40 -8.00 -21.32 4.11
CA VAL A 40 -8.48 -20.43 5.18
C VAL A 40 -9.49 -19.38 4.71
N GLY A 41 -9.98 -19.49 3.47
CA GLY A 41 -10.72 -18.46 2.76
C GLY A 41 -12.09 -18.10 3.34
N ASP A 42 -12.64 -18.92 4.21
CA ASP A 42 -13.87 -18.66 4.97
C ASP A 42 -13.66 -17.70 6.15
N THR A 43 -12.46 -17.66 6.72
CA THR A 43 -12.10 -16.86 7.90
C THR A 43 -11.16 -15.69 7.56
N LEU A 44 -10.19 -15.93 6.69
CA LEU A 44 -9.16 -14.95 6.34
C LEU A 44 -9.20 -14.61 4.84
N GLN A 45 -9.09 -13.33 4.55
CA GLN A 45 -8.79 -12.85 3.21
C GLN A 45 -7.29 -12.61 3.10
N ILE A 46 -6.59 -13.53 2.48
CA ILE A 46 -5.15 -13.38 2.24
C ILE A 46 -4.92 -12.40 1.08
N ILE A 47 -4.00 -11.47 1.29
CA ILE A 47 -3.50 -10.51 0.30
C ILE A 47 -1.99 -10.68 0.24
N MET A 48 -1.44 -11.04 -0.92
CA MET A 48 0.00 -11.17 -1.07
C MET A 48 0.67 -9.81 -1.06
N ARG A 49 1.65 -9.64 -0.20
CA ARG A 49 2.51 -8.45 -0.19
C ARG A 49 3.47 -8.51 -1.38
N VAL A 50 3.38 -7.51 -2.27
CA VAL A 50 4.23 -7.35 -3.45
C VAL A 50 4.84 -5.94 -3.46
N TYR A 51 5.92 -5.75 -2.74
CA TYR A 51 6.61 -4.47 -2.65
C TYR A 51 7.75 -4.42 -3.66
N PHE A 52 7.65 -3.52 -4.62
CA PHE A 52 8.62 -3.35 -5.69
C PHE A 52 9.58 -2.18 -5.47
N GLU A 53 9.23 -1.26 -4.58
CA GLU A 53 9.98 -0.05 -4.29
C GLU A 53 10.41 -0.04 -2.82
N LYS A 54 11.57 0.54 -2.56
CA LYS A 54 12.16 0.58 -1.22
C LYS A 54 12.46 2.02 -0.83
N PRO A 55 11.76 2.58 0.18
CA PRO A 55 12.11 3.89 0.73
C PRO A 55 13.46 3.79 1.43
N ARG A 56 14.45 4.53 0.95
CA ARG A 56 15.79 4.57 1.53
C ARG A 56 16.00 5.88 2.27
N THR A 57 16.49 5.78 3.50
CA THR A 57 16.89 6.96 4.30
C THR A 57 18.25 7.48 3.85
N THR A 58 19.12 6.58 3.39
CA THR A 58 20.44 6.89 2.85
C THR A 58 20.57 6.32 1.43
N VAL A 59 21.63 5.55 1.16
CA VAL A 59 21.86 4.87 -0.11
C VAL A 59 21.41 3.40 -0.04
N GLY A 60 21.28 2.77 -1.19
CA GLY A 60 20.96 1.36 -1.30
C GLY A 60 19.98 1.07 -2.44
N TRP A 61 19.83 -0.19 -2.78
CA TRP A 61 18.93 -0.63 -3.83
C TRP A 61 17.50 -0.10 -3.61
N LYS A 62 16.99 0.59 -4.63
CA LYS A 62 15.69 1.30 -4.57
C LYS A 62 14.47 0.42 -4.87
N GLY A 63 14.69 -0.84 -5.19
CA GLY A 63 13.63 -1.78 -5.50
C GLY A 63 13.60 -2.26 -6.94
N TYR A 64 12.78 -3.25 -7.19
CA TYR A 64 12.71 -3.98 -8.46
C TYR A 64 12.28 -3.11 -9.65
N ILE A 65 11.42 -2.12 -9.43
CA ILE A 65 11.04 -1.17 -10.48
C ILE A 65 12.22 -0.28 -10.84
N ASN A 66 12.95 0.23 -9.86
CA ASN A 66 14.00 1.20 -10.08
C ASN A 66 15.29 0.58 -10.63
N ASP A 67 15.61 -0.64 -10.20
CA ASP A 67 16.83 -1.34 -10.57
C ASP A 67 16.56 -2.86 -10.58
N PRO A 68 15.94 -3.38 -11.67
CA PRO A 68 15.48 -4.76 -11.73
C PRO A 68 16.59 -5.81 -11.79
N PHE A 69 17.83 -5.41 -12.11
CA PHE A 69 18.99 -6.29 -12.22
C PHE A 69 19.93 -6.19 -11.02
N MET A 70 19.70 -5.23 -10.10
CA MET A 70 20.55 -4.96 -8.93
C MET A 70 22.01 -4.69 -9.29
N ASP A 71 22.22 -3.98 -10.40
CA ASP A 71 23.53 -3.69 -10.99
C ASP A 71 23.77 -2.18 -11.20
N ASP A 72 22.91 -1.35 -10.58
CA ASP A 72 22.90 0.12 -10.71
C ASP A 72 22.68 0.62 -12.16
N SER A 73 22.12 -0.22 -13.03
CA SER A 73 21.76 0.18 -14.41
C SER A 73 20.51 1.06 -14.46
N PHE A 74 19.69 1.06 -13.42
CA PHE A 74 18.46 1.84 -13.28
C PHE A 74 17.52 1.75 -14.49
N ARG A 75 17.38 0.55 -15.06
CA ARG A 75 16.49 0.27 -16.18
C ARG A 75 15.02 0.26 -15.70
N VAL A 76 14.52 1.46 -15.31
CA VAL A 76 13.16 1.66 -14.78
C VAL A 76 12.11 1.25 -15.82
N ASP A 77 12.36 1.45 -17.09
CA ASP A 77 11.53 1.00 -18.21
C ASP A 77 11.25 -0.52 -18.13
N ILE A 78 12.30 -1.32 -17.99
CA ILE A 78 12.20 -2.78 -17.83
C ILE A 78 11.61 -3.15 -16.47
N GLY A 79 11.99 -2.42 -15.41
CA GLY A 79 11.49 -2.66 -14.07
C GLY A 79 9.98 -2.50 -13.96
N MET A 80 9.42 -1.48 -14.59
CA MET A 80 7.97 -1.26 -14.66
C MET A 80 7.24 -2.39 -15.38
N GLU A 81 7.74 -2.79 -16.55
CA GLU A 81 7.19 -3.90 -17.33
C GLU A 81 7.22 -5.22 -16.54
N LYS A 82 8.38 -5.56 -15.97
CA LYS A 82 8.55 -6.78 -15.15
C LYS A 82 7.66 -6.79 -13.91
N ALA A 83 7.50 -5.66 -13.22
CA ALA A 83 6.64 -5.55 -12.06
C ALA A 83 5.17 -5.77 -12.44
N ARG A 84 4.72 -5.19 -13.56
CA ARG A 84 3.36 -5.41 -14.06
C ARG A 84 3.14 -6.86 -14.48
N GLN A 85 4.10 -7.48 -15.17
CA GLN A 85 4.01 -8.89 -15.55
C GLN A 85 3.89 -9.78 -14.31
N PHE A 86 4.71 -9.55 -13.29
CA PHE A 86 4.62 -10.29 -12.04
C PHE A 86 3.23 -10.18 -11.38
N LEU A 87 2.63 -8.99 -11.40
CA LEU A 87 1.29 -8.78 -10.87
C LEU A 87 0.22 -9.52 -11.67
N LEU A 88 0.36 -9.58 -13.00
CA LEU A 88 -0.52 -10.37 -13.88
C LEU A 88 -0.42 -11.87 -13.54
N ASP A 89 0.80 -12.38 -13.43
CA ASP A 89 1.04 -13.80 -13.10
C ASP A 89 0.42 -14.17 -11.73
N VAL A 90 0.51 -13.29 -10.74
CA VAL A 90 -0.13 -13.47 -9.42
C VAL A 90 -1.65 -13.37 -9.51
N ALA A 91 -2.18 -12.47 -10.35
CA ALA A 91 -3.61 -12.30 -10.55
C ALA A 91 -4.21 -13.54 -11.26
N GLU A 92 -3.50 -14.16 -12.19
CA GLU A 92 -3.90 -15.42 -12.84
C GLU A 92 -4.03 -16.59 -11.85
N LEU A 93 -3.24 -16.58 -10.78
CA LEU A 93 -3.41 -17.52 -9.67
C LEU A 93 -4.68 -17.25 -8.84
N GLY A 94 -5.35 -16.10 -9.04
CA GLY A 94 -6.47 -15.69 -8.24
C GLY A 94 -6.11 -15.17 -6.86
N LEU A 95 -4.86 -14.70 -6.65
CA LEU A 95 -4.37 -14.20 -5.39
C LEU A 95 -4.36 -12.66 -5.41
N PRO A 96 -5.11 -11.98 -4.53
CA PRO A 96 -5.09 -10.52 -4.46
C PRO A 96 -3.74 -10.02 -3.92
N THR A 97 -3.32 -8.85 -4.41
CA THR A 97 -2.02 -8.25 -4.11
C THR A 97 -2.14 -6.95 -3.31
N GLY A 98 -1.13 -6.68 -2.51
CA GLY A 98 -0.98 -5.42 -1.78
C GLY A 98 0.44 -4.85 -1.90
N THR A 99 0.56 -3.55 -2.13
CA THR A 99 1.86 -2.88 -2.30
C THR A 99 1.98 -1.63 -1.45
N GLU A 100 3.19 -1.08 -1.36
CA GLU A 100 3.41 0.28 -0.84
C GLU A 100 3.54 1.24 -2.03
N ALA A 101 2.71 2.27 -2.08
CA ALA A 101 2.85 3.34 -3.06
C ALA A 101 3.92 4.32 -2.56
N LEU A 102 5.07 4.32 -3.21
CA LEU A 102 6.20 5.18 -2.89
C LEU A 102 6.38 6.27 -3.95
N ASP A 103 6.59 5.88 -5.20
CA ASP A 103 6.61 6.82 -6.32
C ASP A 103 5.17 7.26 -6.66
N PRO A 104 4.92 8.56 -6.91
CA PRO A 104 3.56 9.05 -7.20
C PRO A 104 3.04 8.67 -8.59
N ILE A 105 3.89 8.20 -9.49
CA ILE A 105 3.54 7.85 -10.87
C ILE A 105 3.31 6.36 -11.05
N SER A 106 4.16 5.52 -10.45
CA SER A 106 4.13 4.07 -10.62
C SER A 106 2.76 3.42 -10.31
N PRO A 107 1.96 3.89 -9.33
CA PRO A 107 0.61 3.37 -9.11
C PRO A 107 -0.35 3.57 -10.27
N GLN A 108 -0.13 4.57 -11.14
CA GLN A 108 -0.96 4.77 -12.34
C GLN A 108 -0.72 3.69 -13.40
N TYR A 109 0.43 3.03 -13.36
CA TYR A 109 0.80 1.98 -14.31
C TYR A 109 0.32 0.58 -13.87
N TYR A 110 0.28 0.29 -12.57
CA TYR A 110 -0.07 -1.04 -12.06
C TYR A 110 -1.26 -1.08 -11.09
N GLY A 111 -1.87 0.06 -10.78
CA GLY A 111 -2.89 0.16 -9.73
C GLY A 111 -4.18 -0.64 -9.98
N ASP A 112 -4.47 -0.99 -11.24
CA ASP A 112 -5.57 -1.88 -11.64
C ASP A 112 -5.37 -3.33 -11.13
N LEU A 113 -4.13 -3.74 -10.85
CA LEU A 113 -3.76 -5.07 -10.37
C LEU A 113 -3.55 -5.12 -8.85
N ILE A 114 -3.74 -4.00 -8.15
CA ILE A 114 -3.54 -3.91 -6.70
C ILE A 114 -4.88 -3.90 -5.95
N THR A 115 -4.98 -4.71 -4.91
CA THR A 115 -6.17 -4.81 -4.06
C THR A 115 -6.09 -3.92 -2.82
N TRP A 116 -4.90 -3.71 -2.27
CA TRP A 116 -4.64 -2.91 -1.07
C TRP A 116 -3.33 -2.13 -1.20
N THR A 117 -3.31 -0.91 -0.68
CA THR A 117 -2.12 -0.05 -0.75
C THR A 117 -1.71 0.43 0.64
N ALA A 118 -0.41 0.43 0.92
CA ALA A 118 0.16 1.05 2.11
C ALA A 118 0.82 2.38 1.76
N ILE A 119 0.78 3.33 2.69
CA ILE A 119 1.64 4.51 2.73
C ILE A 119 2.58 4.36 3.92
N GLY A 120 3.88 4.48 3.66
CA GLY A 120 4.94 4.30 4.65
C GLY A 120 4.97 5.40 5.71
N ALA A 121 5.59 5.11 6.87
CA ALA A 121 5.69 6.07 7.97
C ALA A 121 6.44 7.36 7.58
N ARG A 122 7.42 7.28 6.69
CA ARG A 122 8.19 8.45 6.21
C ARG A 122 7.44 9.27 5.16
N THR A 123 6.44 8.70 4.52
CA THR A 123 5.66 9.32 3.44
C THR A 123 4.25 9.72 3.86
N ALA A 124 3.77 9.29 5.02
CA ALA A 124 2.46 9.66 5.54
C ALA A 124 2.31 11.17 5.86
N GLU A 125 3.41 11.89 6.07
CA GLU A 125 3.43 13.35 6.22
C GLU A 125 3.42 14.10 4.88
N SER A 126 3.84 13.43 3.79
CA SER A 126 4.00 14.04 2.48
C SER A 126 2.65 14.41 1.86
N GLN A 127 2.50 15.68 1.47
CA GLN A 127 1.34 16.17 0.73
C GLN A 127 1.12 15.37 -0.55
N THR A 128 2.16 15.14 -1.33
CA THR A 128 2.09 14.38 -2.60
C THR A 128 1.50 12.98 -2.40
N HIS A 129 1.91 12.27 -1.32
CA HIS A 129 1.39 10.93 -1.03
C HIS A 129 -0.06 10.96 -0.56
N ARG A 130 -0.47 11.99 0.19
CA ARG A 130 -1.87 12.19 0.60
C ARG A 130 -2.78 12.51 -0.59
N GLU A 131 -2.32 13.37 -1.48
CA GLU A 131 -3.03 13.71 -2.73
C GLU A 131 -3.14 12.49 -3.63
N MET A 132 -2.04 11.77 -3.89
CA MET A 132 -2.05 10.51 -4.64
C MET A 132 -3.05 9.52 -4.05
N SER A 133 -3.01 9.31 -2.72
CA SER A 133 -3.90 8.37 -2.02
C SER A 133 -5.37 8.71 -2.19
N SER A 134 -5.73 9.98 -2.35
CA SER A 134 -7.09 10.43 -2.62
C SER A 134 -7.65 9.93 -3.96
N GLY A 135 -6.76 9.58 -4.87
CA GLY A 135 -7.10 9.10 -6.22
C GLY A 135 -7.00 7.59 -6.41
N LEU A 136 -6.39 6.86 -5.47
CA LEU A 136 -6.25 5.42 -5.57
C LEU A 136 -7.61 4.72 -5.47
N SER A 137 -7.81 3.72 -6.31
CA SER A 137 -9.03 2.89 -6.30
C SER A 137 -9.04 1.85 -5.18
N THR A 138 -7.90 1.61 -4.53
CA THR A 138 -7.71 0.65 -3.44
C THR A 138 -8.02 1.27 -2.08
N PRO A 139 -8.36 0.48 -1.04
CA PRO A 139 -8.20 0.89 0.34
C PRO A 139 -6.73 1.24 0.63
N VAL A 140 -6.50 2.25 1.48
CA VAL A 140 -5.15 2.73 1.80
C VAL A 140 -4.88 2.66 3.29
N GLY A 141 -3.87 1.88 3.68
CA GLY A 141 -3.36 1.80 5.05
C GLY A 141 -2.23 2.80 5.27
N PHE A 142 -2.48 3.82 6.10
CA PHE A 142 -1.48 4.80 6.49
C PHE A 142 -0.76 4.35 7.76
N LYS A 143 0.55 4.14 7.66
CA LYS A 143 1.38 3.84 8.83
C LYS A 143 1.52 5.08 9.71
N ASN A 144 1.49 4.91 11.03
CA ASN A 144 1.82 5.99 11.95
C ASN A 144 3.27 6.47 11.74
N GLY A 145 3.59 7.66 12.25
CA GLY A 145 4.94 8.24 12.16
C GLY A 145 6.03 7.33 12.73
N THR A 146 7.28 7.61 12.40
CA THR A 146 8.43 6.78 12.85
C THR A 146 8.63 6.80 14.36
N SER A 147 8.24 7.88 15.03
CA SER A 147 8.20 8.01 16.50
C SER A 147 7.03 7.27 17.18
N GLY A 148 6.08 6.77 16.41
CA GLY A 148 4.84 6.19 16.93
C GLY A 148 3.65 7.16 16.91
N ASP A 149 3.84 8.39 16.43
CA ASP A 149 2.78 9.43 16.41
C ASP A 149 1.62 9.00 15.50
N LEU A 150 0.44 8.96 16.12
CA LEU A 150 -0.83 8.61 15.48
C LEU A 150 -1.43 9.77 14.67
N ALA A 151 -1.16 11.02 15.07
CA ALA A 151 -1.74 12.20 14.43
C ALA A 151 -1.34 12.29 12.95
N VAL A 152 -0.13 11.85 12.61
CA VAL A 152 0.35 11.78 11.22
C VAL A 152 -0.58 10.94 10.35
N ALA A 153 -0.93 9.73 10.81
CA ALA A 153 -1.81 8.83 10.06
C ALA A 153 -3.26 9.33 10.02
N VAL A 154 -3.79 9.84 11.13
CA VAL A 154 -5.14 10.44 11.18
C VAL A 154 -5.27 11.60 10.20
N ASN A 155 -4.30 12.52 10.21
CA ASN A 155 -4.27 13.66 9.29
C ASN A 155 -4.12 13.22 7.83
N ALA A 156 -3.35 12.18 7.56
CA ALA A 156 -3.20 11.62 6.22
C ALA A 156 -4.53 11.03 5.70
N ILE A 157 -5.25 10.28 6.53
CA ILE A 157 -6.56 9.73 6.20
C ILE A 157 -7.57 10.86 5.94
N LEU A 158 -7.61 11.87 6.82
CA LEU A 158 -8.51 13.00 6.70
C LEU A 158 -8.25 13.75 5.38
N SER A 159 -6.99 14.04 5.07
CA SER A 159 -6.59 14.67 3.80
C SER A 159 -6.99 13.81 2.60
N ALA A 160 -6.56 12.54 2.56
CA ALA A 160 -6.85 11.64 1.45
C ALA A 160 -8.35 11.35 1.25
N SER A 161 -9.19 11.54 2.27
CA SER A 161 -10.64 11.39 2.16
C SER A 161 -11.31 12.51 1.35
N LYS A 162 -10.61 13.60 1.07
CA LYS A 162 -11.13 14.76 0.35
C LYS A 162 -10.69 14.77 -1.12
N PRO A 163 -11.43 15.47 -2.01
CA PRO A 163 -10.99 15.72 -3.38
C PRO A 163 -9.72 16.57 -3.40
N HIS A 164 -8.82 16.27 -4.33
CA HIS A 164 -7.60 17.01 -4.59
C HIS A 164 -7.42 17.30 -6.08
N SER A 165 -6.59 18.31 -6.39
CA SER A 165 -6.12 18.62 -7.74
C SER A 165 -4.61 18.82 -7.69
N PHE A 166 -3.86 18.03 -8.45
CA PHE A 166 -2.41 18.05 -8.44
C PHE A 166 -1.82 17.67 -9.82
N LEU A 167 -0.53 17.90 -10.00
CA LEU A 167 0.17 17.49 -11.21
C LEU A 167 0.41 15.98 -11.21
N GLY A 168 0.03 15.33 -12.30
CA GLY A 168 0.28 13.93 -12.57
C GLY A 168 0.43 13.68 -14.05
N ILE A 169 0.24 12.46 -14.49
CA ILE A 169 0.25 12.08 -15.90
C ILE A 169 -1.12 11.56 -16.32
N ASN A 170 -1.51 11.82 -17.58
CA ASN A 170 -2.71 11.24 -18.16
C ASN A 170 -2.42 9.86 -18.80
N SER A 171 -3.45 9.23 -19.37
CA SER A 171 -3.35 7.93 -20.03
C SER A 171 -2.43 7.91 -21.27
N GLN A 172 -2.02 9.08 -21.75
CA GLN A 172 -1.08 9.24 -22.87
C GLN A 172 0.36 9.51 -22.38
N GLY A 173 0.62 9.44 -21.07
CA GLY A 173 1.93 9.72 -20.49
C GLY A 173 2.31 11.21 -20.44
N ARG A 174 1.35 12.13 -20.69
CA ARG A 174 1.61 13.58 -20.69
C ARG A 174 1.28 14.19 -19.34
N VAL A 175 2.07 15.19 -18.93
CA VAL A 175 1.78 15.98 -17.73
C VAL A 175 0.39 16.58 -17.82
N ALA A 176 -0.40 16.43 -16.79
CA ALA A 176 -1.77 16.90 -16.73
C ALA A 176 -2.18 17.21 -15.28
N VAL A 177 -3.26 17.98 -15.13
CA VAL A 177 -3.91 18.16 -13.83
C VAL A 177 -4.77 16.93 -13.54
N VAL A 178 -4.41 16.17 -12.50
CA VAL A 178 -5.22 15.06 -11.97
C VAL A 178 -6.20 15.63 -10.97
N ARG A 179 -7.48 15.29 -11.11
CA ARG A 179 -8.54 15.62 -10.15
C ARG A 179 -9.08 14.35 -9.54
N THR A 180 -9.08 14.26 -8.22
CA THR A 180 -9.54 13.10 -7.46
C THR A 180 -10.87 13.37 -6.76
N LYS A 181 -11.54 12.28 -6.34
CA LYS A 181 -12.83 12.37 -5.62
C LYS A 181 -12.67 12.21 -4.11
N GLY A 182 -11.47 11.90 -3.64
CA GLY A 182 -11.20 11.46 -2.29
C GLY A 182 -11.38 9.94 -2.12
N ASN A 183 -10.59 9.37 -1.20
CA ASN A 183 -10.61 7.95 -0.85
C ASN A 183 -11.14 7.75 0.58
N ARG A 184 -12.36 7.26 0.71
CA ARG A 184 -13.02 7.02 2.01
C ARG A 184 -12.59 5.75 2.72
N HIS A 185 -11.74 4.93 2.11
CA HIS A 185 -11.28 3.65 2.65
C HIS A 185 -9.87 3.73 3.23
N GLY A 186 -9.47 4.94 3.68
CA GLY A 186 -8.27 5.13 4.47
C GLY A 186 -8.40 4.50 5.86
N HIS A 187 -7.32 3.86 6.35
CA HIS A 187 -7.27 3.28 7.69
C HIS A 187 -5.84 3.34 8.24
N ILE A 188 -5.71 3.17 9.55
CA ILE A 188 -4.40 3.22 10.23
C ILE A 188 -3.74 1.85 10.20
N VAL A 189 -2.41 1.86 10.04
CA VAL A 189 -1.54 0.70 10.25
C VAL A 189 -0.60 1.02 11.42
N LEU A 190 -0.76 0.33 12.53
CA LEU A 190 0.10 0.46 13.71
C LEU A 190 1.39 -0.32 13.47
N ARG A 191 2.51 0.40 13.37
CA ARG A 191 3.82 -0.18 13.07
C ARG A 191 4.84 -0.08 14.21
N GLY A 192 4.40 0.41 15.37
CA GLY A 192 5.30 0.78 16.46
C GLY A 192 6.03 2.10 16.21
N GLY A 193 6.84 2.52 17.16
CA GLY A 193 7.69 3.71 17.08
C GLY A 193 8.68 3.75 18.24
N ASP A 194 9.84 4.38 18.04
CA ASP A 194 10.90 4.53 19.03
C ASP A 194 11.28 3.22 19.75
N GLY A 195 11.34 2.12 18.98
CA GLY A 195 11.69 0.81 19.48
C GLY A 195 10.59 0.10 20.29
N ARG A 196 9.36 0.62 20.31
CA ARG A 196 8.24 0.06 21.08
C ARG A 196 7.06 -0.31 20.15
N PRO A 197 6.32 -1.40 20.44
CA PRO A 197 5.06 -1.70 19.79
C PRO A 197 3.98 -0.69 20.18
N ASN A 198 2.97 -0.49 19.36
CA ASN A 198 1.79 0.35 19.62
C ASN A 198 0.48 -0.31 19.15
N TYR A 199 0.41 -1.62 19.27
CA TYR A 199 -0.77 -2.42 18.91
C TYR A 199 -1.38 -3.20 20.09
N ASP A 200 -1.06 -2.76 21.31
CA ASP A 200 -1.73 -3.20 22.53
C ASP A 200 -3.13 -2.57 22.66
N THR A 201 -3.92 -3.09 23.60
CA THR A 201 -5.31 -2.64 23.80
C THR A 201 -5.44 -1.15 24.06
N VAL A 202 -4.50 -0.54 24.78
CA VAL A 202 -4.53 0.90 25.09
C VAL A 202 -4.25 1.72 23.84
N SER A 203 -3.23 1.33 23.07
CA SER A 203 -2.90 1.99 21.80
C SER A 203 -4.06 1.91 20.80
N VAL A 204 -4.72 0.75 20.70
CA VAL A 204 -5.90 0.59 19.84
C VAL A 204 -7.05 1.49 20.28
N ALA A 205 -7.35 1.56 21.57
CA ALA A 205 -8.38 2.46 22.11
C ALA A 205 -8.08 3.94 21.82
N MET A 206 -6.80 4.35 21.93
CA MET A 206 -6.37 5.71 21.56
C MET A 206 -6.59 5.99 20.07
N VAL A 207 -6.32 5.02 19.20
CA VAL A 207 -6.59 5.14 17.75
C VAL A 207 -8.09 5.31 17.49
N GLU A 208 -8.94 4.49 18.08
CA GLU A 208 -10.39 4.59 17.93
C GLU A 208 -10.92 5.96 18.39
N GLN A 209 -10.42 6.45 19.52
CA GLN A 209 -10.77 7.78 20.02
C GLN A 209 -10.33 8.89 19.05
N ALA A 210 -9.10 8.80 18.52
CA ALA A 210 -8.58 9.79 17.57
C ALA A 210 -9.37 9.80 16.25
N LEU A 211 -9.72 8.63 15.71
CA LEU A 211 -10.55 8.51 14.51
C LEU A 211 -11.96 9.07 14.74
N THR A 212 -12.57 8.73 15.87
CA THR A 212 -13.90 9.23 16.25
C THR A 212 -13.91 10.75 16.35
N LYS A 213 -12.91 11.36 17.04
CA LYS A 213 -12.75 12.81 17.13
C LYS A 213 -12.59 13.47 15.76
N ALA A 214 -11.90 12.81 14.83
CA ALA A 214 -11.73 13.26 13.45
C ALA A 214 -12.95 12.99 12.54
N LYS A 215 -14.01 12.36 13.06
CA LYS A 215 -15.20 11.91 12.31
C LYS A 215 -14.84 10.98 11.14
N LEU A 216 -13.85 10.12 11.37
CA LEU A 216 -13.41 9.08 10.45
C LEU A 216 -13.94 7.71 10.90
N PRO A 217 -14.08 6.74 9.98
CA PRO A 217 -14.43 5.36 10.36
C PRO A 217 -13.40 4.76 11.33
N SER A 218 -13.87 4.08 12.36
CA SER A 218 -13.03 3.38 13.34
C SER A 218 -12.54 2.01 12.82
N THR A 219 -11.71 2.04 11.80
CA THR A 219 -11.13 0.86 11.15
C THR A 219 -9.61 0.99 11.00
#